data_903bb245ee6f7a14296d71c696262375
#
_entry.id   903bb245ee6f7a14296d71c696262375
#
_cell.length_a   1.000
_cell.length_b   1.000
_cell.length_c   1.000
_cell.angle_alpha   90.00
_cell.angle_beta   90.00
_cell.angle_gamma   90.00
#
_symmetry.space_group_name_H-M   'P 1'
#
loop_
_entity.id
_entity.type
_entity.pdbx_description
1 polymer ?
#
loop_
_entity_poly.entity_id
_entity_poly.type
_entity_poly.pdbx_seq_one_letter_code
_entity_poly.pdbx_strand_id
1 'polypeptide(L)'
;MEETLQASKSEAAASLKVLRRRIRWKPGKAAAHLKKRKALGHLPAETSVEEYNRLIQALVQEAEHQVYLYRFGSERYYAVRGMIGRTEWLVISTKEGAVETAFPPDVMDDYLSKRGFVPVGTIREVSA
;
A
#
# COMPACT_ATOMS: atom_id res chain seq x y z
N MET A 1 15.67 3.52 19.31
CA MET A 1 14.82 4.28 18.38
C MET A 1 15.37 4.26 16.97
N GLU A 2 16.60 4.71 16.77
CA GLU A 2 17.22 4.72 15.44
C GLU A 2 17.37 3.34 14.83
N GLU A 3 17.76 2.34 15.63
CA GLU A 3 17.90 0.96 15.17
C GLU A 3 16.56 0.40 14.70
N THR A 4 15.48 0.68 15.43
CA THR A 4 14.12 0.24 15.05
C THR A 4 13.67 0.90 13.75
N LEU A 5 13.92 2.20 13.60
CA LEU A 5 13.58 2.93 12.38
C LEU A 5 14.37 2.41 11.18
N GLN A 6 15.68 2.16 11.37
CA GLN A 6 16.54 1.63 10.32
C GLN A 6 16.11 0.22 9.91
N ALA A 7 15.76 -0.63 10.87
CA ALA A 7 15.24 -1.97 10.59
C ALA A 7 13.94 -1.91 9.80
N SER A 8 13.05 -0.97 10.16
CA SER A 8 11.79 -0.76 9.44
C SER A 8 12.02 -0.27 8.01
N LYS A 9 12.99 0.62 7.81
CA LYS A 9 13.36 1.09 6.47
C LYS A 9 13.89 -0.05 5.62
N SER A 10 14.74 -0.90 6.17
CA SER A 10 15.30 -2.05 5.45
C SER A 10 14.23 -3.06 5.07
N GLU A 11 13.33 -3.36 5.99
CA GLU A 11 12.20 -4.27 5.73
C GLU A 11 11.22 -3.67 4.71
N ALA A 12 10.93 -2.38 4.83
CA ALA A 12 10.08 -1.66 3.88
C ALA A 12 10.71 -1.66 2.49
N ALA A 13 12.01 -1.43 2.39
CA ALA A 13 12.74 -1.44 1.12
C ALA A 13 12.64 -2.82 0.44
N ALA A 14 12.79 -3.89 1.22
CA ALA A 14 12.69 -5.26 0.69
C ALA A 14 11.26 -5.55 0.18
N SER A 15 10.25 -5.16 0.95
CA SER A 15 8.84 -5.31 0.56
C SER A 15 8.54 -4.53 -0.72
N LEU A 16 8.96 -3.26 -0.78
CA LEU A 16 8.75 -2.39 -1.94
C LEU A 16 9.46 -2.91 -3.19
N LYS A 17 10.65 -3.47 -3.04
CA LYS A 17 11.40 -4.02 -4.17
C LYS A 17 10.61 -5.12 -4.88
N VAL A 18 9.98 -6.00 -4.11
CA VAL A 18 9.13 -7.06 -4.65
C VAL A 18 7.87 -6.46 -5.28
N LEU A 19 7.21 -5.57 -4.56
CA LEU A 19 5.96 -4.94 -4.97
C LEU A 19 6.13 -4.13 -6.27
N ARG A 20 7.21 -3.35 -6.39
CA ARG A 20 7.48 -2.53 -7.57
C ARG A 20 7.85 -3.34 -8.80
N ARG A 21 8.33 -4.56 -8.59
CA ARG A 21 8.68 -5.46 -9.69
C ARG A 21 7.43 -6.06 -10.33
N ARG A 22 6.47 -6.48 -9.49
CA ARG A 22 5.24 -7.11 -9.93
C ARG A 22 4.22 -7.13 -8.79
N ILE A 23 2.98 -6.76 -9.09
CA ILE A 23 1.90 -6.80 -8.11
C ILE A 23 1.44 -8.24 -7.93
N ARG A 24 1.59 -8.75 -6.70
CA ARG A 24 1.08 -10.05 -6.29
C ARG A 24 0.24 -9.85 -5.03
N TRP A 25 -0.84 -10.58 -4.95
CA TRP A 25 -1.78 -10.51 -3.83
C TRP A 25 -1.65 -11.73 -2.92
N LYS A 26 -2.05 -11.57 -1.68
CA LYS A 26 -2.32 -12.73 -0.84
C LYS A 26 -3.44 -13.55 -1.50
N PRO A 27 -3.40 -14.89 -1.41
CA PRO A 27 -4.40 -15.73 -2.06
C PRO A 27 -5.84 -15.32 -1.73
N GLY A 28 -6.67 -15.20 -2.76
CA GLY A 28 -8.09 -14.86 -2.63
C GLY A 28 -8.41 -13.39 -2.39
N LYS A 29 -7.40 -12.53 -2.21
CA LYS A 29 -7.63 -11.12 -1.87
C LYS A 29 -7.95 -10.23 -3.07
N ALA A 30 -7.33 -10.48 -4.22
CA ALA A 30 -7.49 -9.60 -5.38
C ALA A 30 -8.95 -9.47 -5.81
N ALA A 31 -9.62 -10.58 -6.07
CA ALA A 31 -11.01 -10.59 -6.51
C ALA A 31 -11.96 -10.01 -5.45
N ALA A 32 -11.74 -10.35 -4.19
CA ALA A 32 -12.58 -9.90 -3.08
C ALA A 32 -12.49 -8.37 -2.91
N HIS A 33 -11.27 -7.82 -2.95
CA HIS A 33 -11.07 -6.38 -2.80
C HIS A 33 -11.55 -5.61 -4.03
N LEU A 34 -11.36 -6.16 -5.22
CA LEU A 34 -11.88 -5.54 -6.45
C LEU A 34 -13.41 -5.43 -6.39
N LYS A 35 -14.06 -6.51 -5.98
CA LYS A 35 -15.53 -6.51 -5.83
C LYS A 35 -15.99 -5.43 -4.86
N LYS A 36 -15.28 -5.28 -3.74
CA LYS A 36 -15.58 -4.26 -2.73
C LYS A 36 -15.37 -2.84 -3.28
N ARG A 37 -14.27 -2.62 -4.03
CA ARG A 37 -14.00 -1.31 -4.66
C ARG A 37 -15.11 -0.92 -5.63
N LYS A 38 -15.59 -1.86 -6.42
CA LYS A 38 -16.69 -1.62 -7.34
C LYS A 38 -18.00 -1.32 -6.61
N ALA A 39 -18.31 -2.11 -5.58
CA ALA A 39 -19.53 -1.95 -4.79
C ALA A 39 -19.60 -0.59 -4.10
N LEU A 40 -18.45 -0.06 -3.68
CA LEU A 40 -18.36 1.24 -3.02
C LEU A 40 -18.17 2.41 -4.01
N GLY A 41 -18.19 2.14 -5.30
CA GLY A 41 -18.03 3.17 -6.33
C GLY A 41 -16.62 3.73 -6.48
N HIS A 42 -15.62 3.06 -5.91
CA HIS A 42 -14.22 3.49 -6.01
C HIS A 42 -13.63 3.20 -7.38
N LEU A 43 -14.13 2.17 -8.06
CA LEU A 43 -13.71 1.77 -9.40
C LEU A 43 -14.93 1.46 -10.25
N PRO A 44 -14.84 1.66 -11.59
CA PRO A 44 -15.92 1.28 -12.49
C PRO A 44 -16.28 -0.21 -12.40
N ALA A 45 -17.52 -0.53 -12.69
CA ALA A 45 -18.03 -1.90 -12.58
C ALA A 45 -17.31 -2.89 -13.49
N GLU A 46 -16.77 -2.41 -14.63
CA GLU A 46 -16.08 -3.23 -15.63
C GLU A 46 -14.58 -3.36 -15.38
N THR A 47 -14.04 -2.80 -14.29
CA THR A 47 -12.60 -2.88 -13.97
C THR A 47 -12.18 -4.33 -13.79
N SER A 48 -11.11 -4.73 -14.48
CA SER A 48 -10.51 -6.07 -14.33
C SER A 48 -9.47 -6.09 -13.21
N VAL A 49 -9.06 -7.29 -12.79
CA VAL A 49 -7.96 -7.45 -11.83
C VAL A 49 -6.67 -6.86 -12.40
N GLU A 50 -6.42 -7.06 -13.70
CA GLU A 50 -5.24 -6.50 -14.38
C GLU A 50 -5.22 -4.97 -14.32
N GLU A 51 -6.38 -4.34 -14.52
CA GLU A 51 -6.49 -2.88 -14.43
C GLU A 51 -6.29 -2.39 -13.01
N TYR A 52 -6.83 -3.10 -12.03
CA TYR A 52 -6.63 -2.81 -10.63
C TYR A 52 -5.13 -2.90 -10.27
N ASN A 53 -4.48 -3.97 -10.73
CA ASN A 53 -3.04 -4.16 -10.51
C ASN A 53 -2.22 -3.03 -11.15
N ARG A 54 -2.61 -2.54 -12.32
CA ARG A 54 -1.92 -1.41 -12.95
C ARG A 54 -2.04 -0.12 -12.15
N LEU A 55 -3.19 0.13 -11.53
CA LEU A 55 -3.35 1.28 -10.64
C LEU A 55 -2.42 1.18 -9.44
N ILE A 56 -2.37 -0.01 -8.82
CA ILE A 56 -1.48 -0.26 -7.68
C ILE A 56 -0.02 -0.13 -8.10
N GLN A 57 0.35 -0.67 -9.27
CA GLN A 57 1.70 -0.59 -9.80
C GLN A 57 2.13 0.87 -9.98
N ALA A 58 1.25 1.70 -10.55
CA ALA A 58 1.53 3.12 -10.73
C ALA A 58 1.76 3.83 -9.39
N LEU A 59 0.96 3.48 -8.39
CA LEU A 59 1.06 4.08 -7.07
C LEU A 59 2.41 3.78 -6.42
N VAL A 60 2.90 2.55 -6.53
CA VAL A 60 4.15 2.14 -5.89
C VAL A 60 5.40 2.51 -6.70
N GLN A 61 5.24 2.99 -7.94
CA GLN A 61 6.37 3.45 -8.76
C GLN A 61 6.74 4.91 -8.50
N GLU A 62 5.83 5.71 -7.94
CA GLU A 62 6.07 7.13 -7.72
C GLU A 62 6.98 7.35 -6.52
N ALA A 63 8.20 7.82 -6.77
CA ALA A 63 9.26 7.97 -5.77
C ALA A 63 8.90 8.90 -4.59
N GLU A 64 8.02 9.84 -4.81
CA GLU A 64 7.64 10.83 -3.79
C GLU A 64 6.47 10.40 -2.92
N HIS A 65 5.85 9.26 -3.20
CA HIS A 65 4.77 8.75 -2.36
C HIS A 65 5.32 8.30 -1.00
N GLN A 66 4.52 8.51 0.04
CA GLN A 66 4.90 8.24 1.42
C GLN A 66 4.70 6.78 1.80
N VAL A 67 5.66 6.22 2.53
CA VAL A 67 5.62 4.85 3.05
C VAL A 67 5.37 4.88 4.54
N TYR A 68 4.54 3.96 5.02
CA TYR A 68 4.19 3.82 6.44
C TYR A 68 4.42 2.38 6.90
N LEU A 69 4.72 2.25 8.19
CA LEU A 69 4.69 0.97 8.91
C LEU A 69 3.34 0.86 9.62
N TYR A 70 2.70 -0.29 9.49
CA TYR A 70 1.45 -0.59 10.19
C TYR A 70 1.60 -1.92 10.92
N ARG A 71 1.38 -1.91 12.23
CA ARG A 71 1.43 -3.12 13.05
C ARG A 71 0.02 -3.57 13.41
N PHE A 72 -0.26 -4.84 13.15
CA PHE A 72 -1.52 -5.44 13.53
C PHE A 72 -1.21 -6.78 14.20
N GLY A 73 -1.45 -6.87 15.51
CA GLY A 73 -1.04 -8.03 16.28
C GLY A 73 0.47 -8.18 16.28
N SER A 74 0.96 -9.36 15.95
CA SER A 74 2.41 -9.62 15.82
C SER A 74 2.93 -9.36 14.41
N GLU A 75 2.04 -8.99 13.46
CA GLU A 75 2.41 -8.80 12.07
C GLU A 75 2.75 -7.35 11.75
N ARG A 76 3.70 -7.16 10.83
CA ARG A 76 4.06 -5.85 10.30
C ARG A 76 3.65 -5.78 8.84
N TYR A 77 3.04 -4.66 8.49
CA TYR A 77 2.64 -4.36 7.12
C TYR A 77 3.25 -3.03 6.71
N TYR A 78 3.41 -2.84 5.43
CA TYR A 78 3.88 -1.56 4.89
C TYR A 78 2.82 -1.00 3.96
N ALA A 79 2.69 0.32 3.97
CA ALA A 79 1.67 0.97 3.17
C ALA A 79 2.28 2.10 2.36
N VAL A 80 1.74 2.29 1.15
CA VAL A 80 2.10 3.41 0.29
C VAL A 80 0.88 4.28 0.10
N ARG A 81 1.03 5.56 0.41
CA ARG A 81 0.00 6.59 0.25
C ARG A 81 0.32 7.43 -0.97
N GLY A 82 -0.63 7.61 -1.86
CA GLY A 82 -0.43 8.47 -3.01
C GLY A 82 -1.72 8.80 -3.74
N MET A 83 -1.60 9.59 -4.79
CA MET A 83 -2.73 10.03 -5.57
C MET A 83 -2.94 9.15 -6.79
N ILE A 84 -4.19 8.80 -7.05
CA ILE A 84 -4.61 8.24 -8.33
C ILE A 84 -5.67 9.21 -8.83
N GLY A 85 -5.34 9.98 -9.89
CA GLY A 85 -6.20 11.07 -10.31
C GLY A 85 -6.30 12.12 -9.20
N ARG A 86 -7.50 12.38 -8.72
CA ARG A 86 -7.75 13.35 -7.65
C ARG A 86 -8.06 12.71 -6.31
N THR A 87 -7.87 11.40 -6.21
CA THR A 87 -8.23 10.64 -5.01
C THR A 87 -6.98 10.06 -4.37
N GLU A 88 -6.88 10.19 -3.04
CA GLU A 88 -5.80 9.55 -2.29
C GLU A 88 -6.13 8.07 -2.09
N TRP A 89 -5.15 7.24 -2.39
CA TRP A 89 -5.24 5.79 -2.22
C TRP A 89 -4.17 5.29 -1.28
N LEU A 90 -4.45 4.16 -0.64
CA LEU A 90 -3.52 3.49 0.25
C LEU A 90 -3.40 2.03 -0.19
N VAL A 91 -2.16 1.60 -0.43
CA VAL A 91 -1.84 0.19 -0.72
C VAL A 91 -1.19 -0.37 0.53
N ILE A 92 -1.73 -1.47 1.06
CA ILE A 92 -1.14 -2.15 2.22
C ILE A 92 -0.60 -3.49 1.76
N SER A 93 0.67 -3.76 2.05
CA SER A 93 1.36 -4.98 1.66
C SER A 93 2.00 -5.67 2.86
N THR A 94 2.23 -6.96 2.73
CA THR A 94 2.98 -7.72 3.72
C THR A 94 4.45 -7.34 3.65
N LYS A 95 5.22 -7.71 4.68
CA LYS A 95 6.67 -7.50 4.68
C LYS A 95 7.37 -8.26 3.54
N GLU A 96 6.73 -9.29 2.98
CA GLU A 96 7.23 -10.05 1.84
C GLU A 96 6.82 -9.45 0.49
N GLY A 97 6.05 -8.37 0.48
CA GLY A 97 5.67 -7.67 -0.74
C GLY A 97 4.42 -8.19 -1.43
N ALA A 98 3.55 -8.90 -0.73
CA ALA A 98 2.24 -9.30 -1.25
C ALA A 98 1.19 -8.28 -0.85
N VAL A 99 0.31 -7.89 -1.78
CA VAL A 99 -0.74 -6.92 -1.49
C VAL A 99 -1.80 -7.54 -0.58
N GLU A 100 -2.11 -6.85 0.49
CA GLU A 100 -3.20 -7.19 1.41
C GLU A 100 -4.48 -6.50 0.97
N THR A 101 -4.40 -5.20 0.67
CA THR A 101 -5.53 -4.40 0.19
C THR A 101 -5.04 -3.13 -0.48
N ALA A 102 -5.89 -2.53 -1.30
CA ALA A 102 -5.66 -1.21 -1.89
C ALA A 102 -7.00 -0.51 -2.00
N PHE A 103 -7.12 0.67 -1.41
CA PHE A 103 -8.40 1.39 -1.36
C PHE A 103 -8.19 2.88 -1.09
N PRO A 104 -9.19 3.72 -1.41
CA PRO A 104 -9.15 5.14 -1.05
C PRO A 104 -9.90 5.35 0.26
N PRO A 105 -9.22 5.56 1.41
CA PRO A 105 -9.90 5.89 2.66
C PRO A 105 -10.71 7.18 2.51
N ASP A 106 -11.87 7.27 3.14
CA ASP A 106 -12.72 8.46 3.09
C ASP A 106 -11.98 9.70 3.60
N VAL A 107 -11.29 9.55 4.74
CA VAL A 107 -10.44 10.60 5.31
C VAL A 107 -9.09 9.96 5.62
N MET A 108 -8.12 10.18 4.74
CA MET A 108 -6.82 9.52 4.80
C MET A 108 -6.10 9.73 6.14
N ASP A 109 -5.93 10.98 6.56
CA ASP A 109 -5.20 11.29 7.79
C ASP A 109 -5.85 10.66 9.02
N ASP A 110 -7.17 10.67 9.06
CA ASP A 110 -7.94 10.08 10.15
C ASP A 110 -7.77 8.56 10.19
N TYR A 111 -7.84 7.92 9.02
CA TYR A 111 -7.63 6.48 8.88
C TYR A 111 -6.25 6.07 9.41
N LEU A 112 -5.21 6.76 8.98
CA LEU A 112 -3.82 6.47 9.36
C LEU A 112 -3.60 6.69 10.86
N SER A 113 -4.09 7.81 11.36
CA SER A 113 -3.93 8.20 12.77
C SER A 113 -4.61 7.21 13.71
N LYS A 114 -5.85 6.86 13.43
CA LYS A 114 -6.64 5.95 14.27
C LYS A 114 -6.05 4.55 14.36
N ARG A 115 -5.33 4.12 13.34
CA ARG A 115 -4.76 2.77 13.28
C ARG A 115 -3.28 2.72 13.63
N GLY A 116 -2.69 3.86 13.97
CA GLY A 116 -1.30 3.93 14.39
C GLY A 116 -0.29 3.69 13.29
N PHE A 117 -0.58 4.09 12.06
CA PHE A 117 0.40 4.05 10.98
C PHE A 117 1.53 5.02 11.28
N VAL A 118 2.77 4.58 11.10
CA VAL A 118 3.97 5.37 11.39
C VAL A 118 4.71 5.68 10.09
N PRO A 119 4.97 6.96 9.78
CA PRO A 119 5.73 7.31 8.58
C PRO A 119 7.16 6.74 8.64
N VAL A 120 7.60 6.16 7.53
CA VAL A 120 8.96 5.60 7.41
C VAL A 120 9.82 6.47 6.49
N GLY A 121 9.20 7.14 5.55
CA GLY A 121 9.85 7.98 4.54
C GLY A 121 9.15 7.85 3.21
N THR A 122 9.61 8.60 2.22
CA THR A 122 9.11 8.42 0.85
C THR A 122 9.69 7.14 0.25
N ILE A 123 9.13 6.69 -0.88
CA ILE A 123 9.68 5.54 -1.61
C ILE A 123 11.15 5.80 -1.95
N ARG A 124 11.47 7.03 -2.38
CA ARG A 124 12.84 7.44 -2.69
C ARG A 124 13.77 7.25 -1.47
N GLU A 125 13.35 7.75 -0.32
CA GLU A 125 14.15 7.68 0.92
C GLU A 125 14.32 6.25 1.40
N VAL A 126 13.26 5.46 1.35
CA VAL A 126 13.27 4.07 1.80
C VAL A 126 14.13 3.20 0.88
N SER A 127 14.10 3.51 -0.43
CA SER A 127 14.81 2.73 -1.46
C SER A 127 16.28 3.13 -1.64
N ALA A 128 16.70 4.21 -0.99
CA ALA A 128 18.06 4.74 -1.15
C ALA A 128 19.14 3.81 -0.57
#